data_cb5f9825392ec1395949bb3150408b87
#
_entry.id   cb5f9825392ec1395949bb3150408b87
#
_cell.length_a   1.000
_cell.length_b   1.000
_cell.length_c   1.000
_cell.angle_alpha   90.00
_cell.angle_beta   90.00
_cell.angle_gamma   90.00
#
_symmetry.space_group_name_H-M   'P 1'
#
loop_
_entity.id
_entity.type
_entity.pdbx_description
1 polymer ?
#
loop_
_entity_poly.entity_id
_entity_poly.type
_entity_poly.pdbx_seq_one_letter_code
_entity_poly.pdbx_strand_id
1 'polypeptide(L)'
;FTAPKHEKRAGKIEWEHVVPAENFGRAFPEWRDGDAQCVDKRGKAFRGRKCAERVNREYRLMQSDMYNLYPAIGAVNALRQNYNFQMLPGEEPDFGSCGMKIADRRAEPPIRARGQIARTYKYMADAYAPRYRMSRQQAQLMDAWDRMYPVDAWECTRAKRIENLQGNENPFVKRPCREARLW
;
A
#
# COMPACT_ATOMS: atom_id res chain seq x y z
N PHE A 1 -16.47 -11.16 -7.44
CA PHE A 1 -16.01 -9.89 -8.03
C PHE A 1 -16.84 -9.54 -9.25
N THR A 2 -17.38 -8.33 -9.25
CA THR A 2 -18.10 -7.77 -10.41
C THR A 2 -17.20 -6.70 -11.05
N ALA A 3 -16.84 -6.90 -12.32
CA ALA A 3 -16.02 -5.94 -13.04
C ALA A 3 -16.85 -4.72 -13.46
N PRO A 4 -16.35 -3.49 -13.30
CA PRO A 4 -16.96 -2.31 -13.89
C PRO A 4 -17.06 -2.45 -15.42
N LYS A 5 -18.13 -1.95 -15.99
CA LYS A 5 -18.27 -1.92 -17.46
C LYS A 5 -17.09 -1.16 -18.08
N HIS A 6 -16.53 -1.72 -19.16
CA HIS A 6 -15.43 -1.11 -19.92
C HIS A 6 -14.07 -1.00 -19.21
N GLU A 7 -13.89 -1.59 -18.03
CA GLU A 7 -12.60 -1.58 -17.35
C GLU A 7 -11.64 -2.61 -17.95
N LYS A 8 -10.67 -2.12 -18.73
CA LYS A 8 -9.69 -2.97 -19.46
C LYS A 8 -8.72 -3.74 -18.55
N ARG A 9 -8.59 -3.31 -17.30
CA ARG A 9 -7.69 -3.92 -16.30
C ARG A 9 -8.38 -4.96 -15.43
N ALA A 10 -9.70 -5.18 -15.61
CA ALA A 10 -10.49 -6.09 -14.77
C ALA A 10 -9.97 -7.53 -14.74
N GLY A 11 -9.44 -8.02 -15.86
CA GLY A 11 -8.86 -9.36 -15.98
C GLY A 11 -7.37 -9.46 -15.63
N LYS A 12 -6.75 -8.42 -15.09
CA LYS A 12 -5.32 -8.39 -14.77
C LYS A 12 -5.09 -8.36 -13.26
N ILE A 13 -4.05 -9.05 -12.82
CA ILE A 13 -3.49 -8.89 -11.47
C ILE A 13 -2.33 -7.90 -11.54
N GLU A 14 -2.32 -6.94 -10.64
CA GLU A 14 -1.30 -5.91 -10.54
C GLU A 14 -0.77 -5.82 -9.11
N TRP A 15 0.45 -5.30 -8.95
CA TRP A 15 0.99 -4.97 -7.64
C TRP A 15 0.40 -3.65 -7.15
N GLU A 16 -0.30 -3.72 -6.04
CA GLU A 16 -0.90 -2.58 -5.35
C GLU A 16 -0.02 -2.16 -4.18
N HIS A 17 0.28 -0.87 -4.12
CA HIS A 17 0.87 -0.26 -2.93
C HIS A 17 -0.23 -0.03 -1.88
N VAL A 18 -0.22 -0.79 -0.81
CA VAL A 18 -1.19 -0.63 0.31
C VAL A 18 -1.10 0.79 0.89
N VAL A 19 0.10 1.24 1.26
CA VAL A 19 0.38 2.67 1.46
C VAL A 19 0.75 3.27 0.12
N PRO A 20 -0.06 4.20 -0.43
CA PRO A 20 0.18 4.77 -1.75
C PRO A 20 1.58 5.35 -1.90
N ALA A 21 2.22 5.08 -3.05
CA ALA A 21 3.55 5.60 -3.34
C ALA A 21 3.64 7.14 -3.29
N GLU A 22 2.54 7.84 -3.55
CA GLU A 22 2.47 9.29 -3.43
C GLU A 22 2.57 9.76 -1.98
N ASN A 23 2.03 9.01 -1.01
CA ASN A 23 2.01 9.40 0.39
C ASN A 23 3.42 9.54 0.98
N PHE A 24 4.33 8.67 0.57
CA PHE A 24 5.74 8.77 0.96
C PHE A 24 6.61 9.46 -0.10
N GLY A 25 6.24 9.37 -1.37
CA GLY A 25 6.98 10.00 -2.46
C GLY A 25 7.11 11.50 -2.29
N ARG A 26 6.08 12.16 -1.80
CA ARG A 26 6.10 13.61 -1.53
C ARG A 26 7.12 14.05 -0.48
N ALA A 27 7.68 13.14 0.31
CA ALA A 27 8.77 13.46 1.22
C ALA A 27 10.12 13.67 0.51
N PHE A 28 10.21 13.26 -0.77
CA PHE A 28 11.43 13.36 -1.56
C PHE A 28 11.42 14.62 -2.45
N PRO A 29 12.50 15.43 -2.44
CA PRO A 29 12.61 16.63 -3.29
C PRO A 29 12.40 16.31 -4.78
N GLU A 30 12.97 15.21 -5.26
CA GLU A 30 12.89 14.79 -6.65
C GLU A 30 11.45 14.50 -7.11
N TRP A 31 10.59 14.08 -6.16
CA TRP A 31 9.17 13.95 -6.44
C TRP A 31 8.47 15.29 -6.57
N ARG A 32 8.75 16.23 -5.66
CA ARG A 32 8.06 17.54 -5.62
C ARG A 32 8.58 18.49 -6.66
N ASP A 33 9.90 18.62 -6.73
CA ASP A 33 10.58 19.71 -7.40
C ASP A 33 11.27 19.23 -8.69
N GLY A 34 11.59 17.94 -8.77
CA GLY A 34 12.38 17.36 -9.87
C GLY A 34 13.87 17.30 -9.52
N ASP A 35 14.68 16.97 -10.51
CA ASP A 35 16.14 16.92 -10.44
C ASP A 35 16.73 17.23 -11.81
N ALA A 36 17.95 17.76 -11.86
CA ALA A 36 18.62 18.11 -13.11
C ALA A 36 18.77 16.91 -14.07
N GLN A 37 18.85 15.69 -13.54
CA GLN A 37 18.91 14.46 -14.34
C GLN A 37 17.53 14.01 -14.86
N CYS A 38 16.45 14.62 -14.38
CA CYS A 38 15.09 14.26 -14.74
C CYS A 38 14.62 15.02 -15.99
N VAL A 39 15.29 14.76 -17.11
CA VAL A 39 14.92 15.26 -18.43
C VAL A 39 14.54 14.09 -19.36
N ASP A 40 13.55 14.29 -20.21
CA ASP A 40 13.15 13.32 -21.22
C ASP A 40 14.08 13.37 -22.46
N LYS A 41 13.82 12.52 -23.44
CA LYS A 41 14.60 12.45 -24.68
C LYS A 41 14.56 13.74 -25.51
N ARG A 42 13.64 14.68 -25.21
CA ARG A 42 13.48 15.97 -25.87
C ARG A 42 14.06 17.13 -25.04
N GLY A 43 14.75 16.81 -23.94
CA GLY A 43 15.29 17.81 -23.00
C GLY A 43 14.24 18.44 -22.08
N LYS A 44 12.99 17.95 -22.07
CA LYS A 44 11.94 18.49 -21.20
C LYS A 44 12.08 17.91 -19.80
N ALA A 45 12.17 18.81 -18.80
CA ALA A 45 12.22 18.43 -17.39
C ALA A 45 10.91 17.74 -16.93
N PHE A 46 11.03 16.76 -16.07
CA PHE A 46 9.90 16.10 -15.41
C PHE A 46 10.18 15.87 -13.92
N ARG A 47 9.13 15.67 -13.16
CA ARG A 47 9.13 15.41 -11.72
C ARG A 47 8.19 14.27 -11.36
N GLY A 48 7.96 14.04 -10.06
CA GLY A 48 7.05 13.01 -9.56
C GLY A 48 7.71 11.65 -9.49
N ARG A 49 6.88 10.61 -9.50
CA ARG A 49 7.32 9.22 -9.30
C ARG A 49 8.52 8.84 -10.18
N LYS A 50 8.44 9.16 -11.47
CA LYS A 50 9.49 8.79 -12.44
C LYS A 50 10.84 9.45 -12.15
N CYS A 51 10.83 10.68 -11.66
CA CYS A 51 12.06 11.37 -11.29
C CYS A 51 12.67 10.77 -10.02
N ALA A 52 11.88 10.64 -8.94
CA ALA A 52 12.34 10.01 -7.71
C ALA A 52 12.87 8.59 -7.95
N GLU A 53 12.18 7.79 -8.75
CA GLU A 53 12.63 6.44 -9.13
C GLU A 53 13.96 6.45 -9.90
N ARG A 54 14.16 7.44 -10.78
CA ARG A 54 15.40 7.55 -11.56
C ARG A 54 16.62 7.87 -10.71
N VAL A 55 16.52 8.83 -9.80
CA VAL A 55 17.71 9.43 -9.17
C VAL A 55 17.85 9.13 -7.67
N ASN A 56 16.77 8.75 -6.98
CA ASN A 56 16.80 8.55 -5.54
C ASN A 56 16.79 7.07 -5.16
N ARG A 57 17.89 6.57 -4.58
CA ARG A 57 18.02 5.16 -4.19
C ARG A 57 17.06 4.80 -3.03
N GLU A 58 16.91 5.66 -2.04
CA GLU A 58 16.03 5.43 -0.89
C GLU A 58 14.57 5.28 -1.35
N TYR A 59 14.12 6.17 -2.25
CA TYR A 59 12.80 6.06 -2.83
C TYR A 59 12.60 4.73 -3.59
N ARG A 60 13.59 4.29 -4.38
CA ARG A 60 13.51 2.99 -5.08
C ARG A 60 13.34 1.83 -4.13
N LEU A 61 14.10 1.79 -3.02
CA LEU A 61 13.95 0.74 -2.02
C LEU A 61 12.58 0.78 -1.36
N MET A 62 12.11 1.96 -0.99
CA MET A 62 10.83 2.15 -0.34
C MET A 62 9.64 1.77 -1.22
N GLN A 63 9.66 2.14 -2.52
CA GLN A 63 8.58 1.75 -3.43
C GLN A 63 8.60 0.27 -3.83
N SER A 64 9.74 -0.41 -3.67
CA SER A 64 9.90 -1.82 -3.99
C SER A 64 9.71 -2.73 -2.78
N ASP A 65 9.44 -2.17 -1.60
CA ASP A 65 9.29 -2.94 -0.39
C ASP A 65 8.10 -3.91 -0.49
N MET A 66 8.42 -5.20 -0.46
CA MET A 66 7.45 -6.27 -0.67
C MET A 66 6.39 -6.32 0.44
N TYR A 67 6.66 -5.81 1.64
CA TYR A 67 5.65 -5.71 2.68
C TYR A 67 4.53 -4.74 2.33
N ASN A 68 4.79 -3.75 1.47
CA ASN A 68 3.81 -2.79 1.00
C ASN A 68 3.14 -3.18 -0.34
N LEU A 69 3.56 -4.28 -0.98
CA LEU A 69 3.08 -4.68 -2.30
C LEU A 69 2.17 -5.90 -2.20
N TYR A 70 0.91 -5.77 -2.57
CA TYR A 70 -0.06 -6.88 -2.59
C TYR A 70 -0.63 -7.09 -3.99
N PRO A 71 -0.92 -8.35 -4.37
CA PRO A 71 -1.63 -8.60 -5.62
C PRO A 71 -3.06 -8.08 -5.51
N ALA A 72 -3.48 -7.27 -6.48
CA ALA A 72 -4.83 -6.74 -6.56
C ALA A 72 -5.38 -6.85 -7.99
N ILE A 73 -6.69 -6.93 -8.11
CA ILE A 73 -7.36 -6.85 -9.41
C ILE A 73 -7.12 -5.45 -9.98
N GLY A 74 -6.65 -5.38 -11.23
CA GLY A 74 -6.25 -4.11 -11.85
C GLY A 74 -7.35 -3.06 -11.92
N ALA A 75 -8.63 -3.45 -12.09
CA ALA A 75 -9.75 -2.52 -12.03
C ALA A 75 -9.91 -1.89 -10.64
N VAL A 76 -9.76 -2.69 -9.59
CA VAL A 76 -9.85 -2.22 -8.20
C VAL A 76 -8.68 -1.28 -7.90
N ASN A 77 -7.47 -1.67 -8.29
CA ASN A 77 -6.26 -0.84 -8.17
C ASN A 77 -6.41 0.49 -8.91
N ALA A 78 -6.92 0.46 -10.16
CA ALA A 78 -7.13 1.66 -10.97
C ALA A 78 -8.09 2.66 -10.32
N LEU A 79 -9.20 2.20 -9.75
CA LEU A 79 -10.21 3.05 -9.14
C LEU A 79 -9.83 3.50 -7.72
N ARG A 80 -9.10 2.65 -6.98
CA ARG A 80 -8.57 3.03 -5.67
C ARG A 80 -7.54 4.15 -5.76
N GLN A 81 -6.75 4.22 -6.84
CA GLN A 81 -5.74 5.29 -7.04
C GLN A 81 -4.79 5.43 -5.84
N ASN A 82 -4.62 6.66 -5.34
CA ASN A 82 -3.82 7.01 -4.17
C ASN A 82 -4.68 7.25 -2.90
N TYR A 83 -5.92 6.78 -2.90
CA TYR A 83 -6.83 7.02 -1.78
C TYR A 83 -6.41 6.20 -0.55
N ASN A 84 -6.43 6.84 0.61
CA ASN A 84 -6.18 6.16 1.87
C ASN A 84 -7.34 5.24 2.24
N PHE A 85 -7.01 4.17 2.94
CA PHE A 85 -8.03 3.28 3.48
C PHE A 85 -8.69 3.90 4.72
N GLN A 86 -10.02 3.87 4.72
CA GLN A 86 -10.88 4.40 5.79
C GLN A 86 -12.15 3.56 5.90
N MET A 87 -13.00 3.88 6.87
CA MET A 87 -14.38 3.39 6.91
C MET A 87 -15.27 4.30 6.07
N LEU A 88 -16.19 3.70 5.32
CA LEU A 88 -17.20 4.38 4.49
C LEU A 88 -18.60 3.86 4.88
N PRO A 89 -19.13 4.26 6.05
CA PRO A 89 -20.45 3.82 6.49
C PRO A 89 -21.52 4.35 5.53
N GLY A 90 -22.48 3.51 5.20
CA GLY A 90 -23.59 3.86 4.29
C GLY A 90 -23.28 3.71 2.80
N GLU A 91 -22.02 3.50 2.41
CA GLU A 91 -21.68 3.22 1.01
C GLU A 91 -21.82 1.74 0.70
N GLU A 92 -22.31 1.43 -0.50
CA GLU A 92 -22.40 0.07 -1.03
C GLU A 92 -21.08 -0.36 -1.71
N PRO A 93 -20.77 -1.66 -1.76
CA PRO A 93 -19.59 -2.15 -2.47
C PRO A 93 -19.66 -1.92 -3.99
N ASP A 94 -18.59 -1.35 -4.57
CA ASP A 94 -18.51 -1.05 -6.00
C ASP A 94 -18.28 -2.28 -6.89
N PHE A 95 -17.81 -3.40 -6.30
CA PHE A 95 -17.34 -4.57 -7.06
C PHE A 95 -18.04 -5.87 -6.64
N GLY A 96 -19.31 -5.78 -6.30
CA GLY A 96 -20.13 -6.93 -5.89
C GLY A 96 -19.55 -7.61 -4.64
N SER A 97 -19.40 -8.93 -4.66
CA SER A 97 -18.90 -9.72 -3.51
C SER A 97 -17.46 -9.40 -3.07
N CYS A 98 -16.71 -8.56 -3.80
CA CYS A 98 -15.38 -8.14 -3.39
C CYS A 98 -15.41 -7.33 -2.08
N GLY A 99 -16.49 -6.59 -1.80
CA GLY A 99 -16.66 -5.80 -0.59
C GLY A 99 -15.79 -4.54 -0.52
N MET A 100 -15.13 -4.16 -1.62
CA MET A 100 -14.40 -2.91 -1.73
C MET A 100 -15.35 -1.76 -2.02
N LYS A 101 -15.20 -0.63 -1.30
CA LYS A 101 -15.97 0.59 -1.52
C LYS A 101 -15.04 1.76 -1.82
N ILE A 102 -15.43 2.62 -2.74
CA ILE A 102 -14.65 3.81 -3.12
C ILE A 102 -15.60 5.00 -3.25
N ALA A 103 -15.42 6.01 -2.41
CA ALA A 103 -16.20 7.24 -2.44
C ALA A 103 -15.36 8.42 -1.92
N ASP A 104 -15.58 9.62 -2.42
CA ASP A 104 -15.00 10.88 -1.94
C ASP A 104 -13.47 10.82 -1.75
N ARG A 105 -12.75 10.21 -2.68
CA ARG A 105 -11.30 10.02 -2.60
C ARG A 105 -10.84 9.22 -1.38
N ARG A 106 -11.67 8.30 -0.93
CA ARG A 106 -11.43 7.34 0.16
C ARG A 106 -11.75 5.95 -0.33
N ALA A 107 -11.17 4.94 0.31
CA ALA A 107 -11.43 3.55 0.00
C ALA A 107 -11.65 2.76 1.30
N GLU A 108 -12.67 1.90 1.32
CA GLU A 108 -12.86 0.94 2.40
C GLU A 108 -12.55 -0.46 1.87
N PRO A 109 -11.56 -1.17 2.45
CA PRO A 109 -11.18 -2.48 1.96
C PRO A 109 -12.15 -3.56 2.45
N PRO A 110 -12.19 -4.72 1.77
CA PRO A 110 -12.89 -5.90 2.27
C PRO A 110 -12.46 -6.24 3.70
N ILE A 111 -13.39 -6.71 4.51
CA ILE A 111 -13.17 -7.05 5.93
C ILE A 111 -11.92 -7.94 6.10
N ARG A 112 -11.77 -8.97 5.26
CA ARG A 112 -10.64 -9.91 5.30
C ARG A 112 -9.26 -9.29 5.07
N ALA A 113 -9.18 -8.10 4.49
CA ALA A 113 -7.91 -7.42 4.20
C ALA A 113 -7.52 -6.39 5.29
N ARG A 114 -8.43 -6.03 6.19
CA ARG A 114 -8.22 -4.91 7.13
C ARG A 114 -7.03 -5.10 8.05
N GLY A 115 -6.85 -6.30 8.62
CA GLY A 115 -5.71 -6.59 9.50
C GLY A 115 -4.37 -6.48 8.78
N GLN A 116 -4.26 -7.08 7.59
CA GLN A 116 -3.05 -7.03 6.77
C GLN A 116 -2.72 -5.59 6.35
N ILE A 117 -3.73 -4.82 5.96
CA ILE A 117 -3.59 -3.39 5.64
C ILE A 117 -3.09 -2.62 6.85
N ALA A 118 -3.69 -2.84 8.02
CA ALA A 118 -3.29 -2.16 9.26
C ALA A 118 -1.81 -2.41 9.59
N ARG A 119 -1.37 -3.65 9.58
CA ARG A 119 0.03 -4.03 9.84
C ARG A 119 0.99 -3.49 8.79
N THR A 120 0.56 -3.38 7.54
CA THR A 120 1.34 -2.74 6.48
C THR A 120 1.52 -1.24 6.74
N TYR A 121 0.45 -0.53 7.10
CA TYR A 121 0.53 0.91 7.43
C TYR A 121 1.45 1.15 8.63
N LYS A 122 1.33 0.33 9.68
CA LYS A 122 2.19 0.42 10.87
C LYS A 122 3.65 0.17 10.52
N TYR A 123 3.93 -0.87 9.74
CA TYR A 123 5.27 -1.18 9.26
C TYR A 123 5.87 -0.03 8.44
N MET A 124 5.15 0.50 7.47
CA MET A 124 5.66 1.58 6.63
C MET A 124 5.95 2.86 7.44
N ALA A 125 5.14 3.15 8.45
CA ALA A 125 5.36 4.30 9.33
C ALA A 125 6.55 4.11 10.29
N ASP A 126 6.84 2.89 10.69
CA ASP A 126 7.98 2.54 11.54
C ASP A 126 9.29 2.46 10.75
N ALA A 127 9.31 1.61 9.71
CA ALA A 127 10.50 1.35 8.91
C ALA A 127 10.99 2.58 8.12
N TYR A 128 10.08 3.49 7.77
CA TYR A 128 10.37 4.65 6.91
C TYR A 128 10.07 5.99 7.56
N ALA A 129 10.07 6.08 8.88
CA ALA A 129 10.17 7.38 9.54
C ALA A 129 11.56 8.00 9.21
N PRO A 130 11.67 9.25 8.81
CA PRO A 130 10.70 10.34 8.75
C PRO A 130 10.00 10.52 7.40
N ARG A 131 10.20 9.62 6.43
CA ARG A 131 9.65 9.75 5.06
C ARG A 131 8.14 9.55 5.00
N TYR A 132 7.61 8.72 5.88
CA TYR A 132 6.19 8.46 5.96
C TYR A 132 5.69 8.48 7.41
N ARG A 133 4.54 9.13 7.63
CA ARG A 133 3.85 9.18 8.91
C ARG A 133 2.35 9.08 8.68
N MET A 134 1.67 8.33 9.51
CA MET A 134 0.21 8.34 9.57
C MET A 134 -0.29 9.58 10.30
N SER A 135 -1.46 10.10 9.88
CA SER A 135 -2.20 11.02 10.73
C SER A 135 -2.66 10.31 12.01
N ARG A 136 -2.98 11.06 13.07
CA ARG A 136 -3.51 10.49 14.31
C ARG A 136 -4.76 9.64 14.07
N GLN A 137 -5.67 10.13 13.24
CA GLN A 137 -6.90 9.40 12.89
C GLN A 137 -6.60 8.10 12.13
N GLN A 138 -5.67 8.14 11.18
CA GLN A 138 -5.25 6.94 10.44
C GLN A 138 -4.61 5.91 11.38
N ALA A 139 -3.75 6.34 12.30
CA ALA A 139 -3.11 5.45 13.26
C ALA A 139 -4.13 4.78 14.18
N GLN A 140 -5.11 5.52 14.70
CA GLN A 140 -6.19 4.97 15.53
C GLN A 140 -7.02 3.91 14.77
N LEU A 141 -7.33 4.16 13.51
CA LEU A 141 -8.05 3.19 12.68
C LEU A 141 -7.21 1.93 12.44
N MET A 142 -5.93 2.08 12.11
CA MET A 142 -5.02 0.95 11.90
C MET A 142 -4.85 0.13 13.19
N ASP A 143 -4.75 0.77 14.35
CA ASP A 143 -4.70 0.07 15.65
C ASP A 143 -6.00 -0.69 15.94
N ALA A 144 -7.15 -0.13 15.60
CA ALA A 144 -8.42 -0.82 15.74
C ALA A 144 -8.51 -2.06 14.83
N TRP A 145 -8.15 -1.91 13.56
CA TRP A 145 -8.18 -3.03 12.61
C TRP A 145 -7.15 -4.12 12.95
N ASP A 146 -5.96 -3.75 13.40
CA ASP A 146 -4.93 -4.73 13.82
C ASP A 146 -5.44 -5.61 14.98
N ARG A 147 -6.10 -5.01 15.97
CA ARG A 147 -6.71 -5.76 17.09
C ARG A 147 -7.91 -6.62 16.68
N MET A 148 -8.74 -6.12 15.76
CA MET A 148 -9.98 -6.81 15.36
C MET A 148 -9.76 -7.95 14.37
N TYR A 149 -8.68 -7.87 13.59
CA TYR A 149 -8.39 -8.82 12.50
C TYR A 149 -6.97 -9.38 12.67
N PRO A 150 -6.81 -10.44 13.50
CA PRO A 150 -5.50 -11.03 13.79
C PRO A 150 -4.83 -11.59 12.53
N VAL A 151 -3.55 -11.94 12.66
CA VAL A 151 -2.77 -12.60 11.60
C VAL A 151 -3.35 -13.97 11.26
N ASP A 152 -3.20 -14.35 10.00
CA ASP A 152 -3.53 -15.69 9.51
C ASP A 152 -2.29 -16.42 8.98
N ALA A 153 -2.45 -17.72 8.69
CA ALA A 153 -1.35 -18.55 8.20
C ALA A 153 -0.77 -18.08 6.86
N TRP A 154 -1.61 -17.49 5.99
CA TRP A 154 -1.16 -16.96 4.71
C TRP A 154 -0.28 -15.72 4.90
N GLU A 155 -0.71 -14.79 5.74
CA GLU A 155 0.05 -13.57 6.04
C GLU A 155 1.40 -13.90 6.69
N CYS A 156 1.40 -14.83 7.65
CA CYS A 156 2.63 -15.27 8.32
C CYS A 156 3.60 -15.95 7.34
N THR A 157 3.11 -16.85 6.50
CA THR A 157 3.92 -17.51 5.46
C THR A 157 4.49 -16.49 4.47
N ARG A 158 3.65 -15.53 4.03
CA ARG A 158 4.07 -14.45 3.13
C ARG A 158 5.18 -13.61 3.76
N ALA A 159 4.99 -13.17 5.01
CA ALA A 159 5.96 -12.34 5.70
C ALA A 159 7.31 -13.04 5.89
N LYS A 160 7.30 -14.32 6.25
CA LYS A 160 8.52 -15.15 6.35
C LYS A 160 9.26 -15.27 5.03
N ARG A 161 8.55 -15.44 3.91
CA ARG A 161 9.16 -15.47 2.57
C ARG A 161 9.78 -14.13 2.19
N ILE A 162 9.10 -13.01 2.50
CA ILE A 162 9.63 -11.67 2.25
C ILE A 162 10.89 -11.42 3.06
N GLU A 163 10.90 -11.76 4.36
CA GLU A 163 12.08 -11.64 5.21
C GLU A 163 13.29 -12.37 4.62
N ASN A 164 13.09 -13.60 4.12
CA ASN A 164 14.16 -14.37 3.51
C ASN A 164 14.68 -13.76 2.19
N LEU A 165 13.82 -13.10 1.41
CA LEU A 165 14.17 -12.51 0.12
C LEU A 165 14.74 -11.10 0.24
N GLN A 166 14.16 -10.29 1.13
CA GLN A 166 14.43 -8.85 1.24
C GLN A 166 15.43 -8.54 2.36
N GLY A 167 15.60 -9.44 3.33
CA GLY A 167 16.60 -9.34 4.40
C GLY A 167 16.19 -8.46 5.58
N ASN A 168 14.94 -7.97 5.61
CA ASN A 168 14.38 -7.21 6.73
C ASN A 168 13.07 -7.83 7.21
N GLU A 169 12.65 -7.52 8.43
CA GLU A 169 11.44 -8.06 9.02
C GLU A 169 10.34 -7.02 9.16
N ASN A 170 9.09 -7.50 9.15
CA ASN A 170 7.94 -6.71 9.60
C ASN A 170 7.56 -7.15 11.02
N PRO A 171 7.90 -6.38 12.06
CA PRO A 171 7.66 -6.77 13.46
C PRO A 171 6.16 -6.83 13.80
N PHE A 172 5.32 -6.07 13.07
CA PHE A 172 3.87 -6.04 13.27
C PHE A 172 3.17 -7.32 12.74
N VAL A 173 3.85 -8.10 11.91
CA VAL A 173 3.38 -9.42 11.47
C VAL A 173 4.15 -10.53 12.19
N LYS A 174 5.47 -10.45 12.27
CA LYS A 174 6.33 -11.52 12.81
C LYS A 174 6.01 -11.85 14.27
N ARG A 175 5.85 -10.82 15.12
CA ARG A 175 5.54 -11.03 16.53
C ARG A 175 4.19 -11.72 16.74
N PRO A 176 3.05 -11.20 16.20
CA PRO A 176 1.77 -11.90 16.31
C PRO A 176 1.78 -13.32 15.71
N CYS A 177 2.51 -13.54 14.61
CA CYS A 177 2.62 -14.87 14.01
C CYS A 177 3.35 -15.86 14.92
N ARG A 178 4.38 -15.43 15.66
CA ARG A 178 5.06 -16.26 16.66
C ARG A 178 4.15 -16.56 17.85
N GLU A 179 3.42 -15.58 18.36
CA GLU A 179 2.46 -15.72 19.44
C GLU A 179 1.34 -16.71 19.06
N ALA A 180 0.87 -16.65 17.81
CA ALA A 180 -0.11 -17.58 17.25
C ALA A 180 0.47 -18.95 16.82
N ARG A 181 1.79 -19.19 16.97
CA ARG A 181 2.51 -20.40 16.51
C ARG A 181 2.40 -20.67 15.00
N LEU A 182 2.35 -19.61 14.20
CA LEU A 182 2.25 -19.64 12.74
C LEU A 182 3.56 -19.22 12.01
N TRP A 183 4.65 -19.05 12.78
CA TRP A 183 5.94 -18.61 12.21
C TRP A 183 6.94 -19.73 12.02
#